data_64c47fe221dc652190b01fdaefe410d8
#
_entry.id   64c47fe221dc652190b01fdaefe410d8
#
_cell.length_a   1.000
_cell.length_b   1.000
_cell.length_c   1.000
_cell.angle_alpha   90.00
_cell.angle_beta   90.00
_cell.angle_gamma   90.00
#
_symmetry.space_group_name_H-M   'P 1'
#
loop_
_entity.id
_entity.type
_entity.pdbx_description
1 polymer ?
#
loop_
_entity_poly.entity_id
_entity_poly.type
_entity_poly.pdbx_seq_one_letter_code
_entity_poly.pdbx_strand_id
1 'polypeptide(L)'
;MRGWSMESKPIIVYGALWCGDCHRSRRLLEAYEVSFQWIDIDERPEFQEVVRSYNSGKQIIPTLVFDDGTVLSEPTDAQLKAKLGV
;
A
#
# COMPACT_ATOMS: atom_id res chain seq x y z
N MET A 1 18.53 -13.93 13.43
CA MET A 1 17.89 -13.93 13.36
C MET A 1 17.21 -13.80 13.11
N ARG A 2 17.20 -13.56 12.93
CA ARG A 2 16.51 -13.40 12.82
C ARG A 2 15.43 -13.68 12.52
N GLY A 3 15.30 -14.08 12.36
CA GLY A 3 13.99 -14.63 12.14
C GLY A 3 12.85 -13.76 12.48
N TRP A 4 13.08 -12.85 13.27
CA TRP A 4 12.07 -12.00 13.70
C TRP A 4 11.50 -11.24 12.56
N SER A 5 12.17 -11.13 11.51
CA SER A 5 11.62 -10.46 10.36
C SER A 5 10.46 -11.25 9.76
N MET A 6 10.34 -12.54 10.06
CA MET A 6 9.22 -13.30 9.59
C MET A 6 7.92 -12.89 10.24
N GLU A 7 7.99 -12.16 11.34
CA GLU A 7 6.81 -11.69 12.00
C GLU A 7 6.29 -10.40 11.42
N SER A 8 7.09 -9.72 10.61
CA SER A 8 6.66 -8.50 9.95
C SER A 8 5.70 -8.83 8.84
N LYS A 9 4.58 -8.13 8.80
CA LYS A 9 3.60 -8.31 7.74
C LYS A 9 3.98 -7.42 6.57
N PRO A 10 3.78 -7.87 5.33
CA PRO A 10 4.05 -7.02 4.19
C PRO A 10 3.08 -5.84 4.18
N ILE A 11 3.51 -4.77 3.53
CA ILE A 11 2.65 -3.64 3.25
C ILE A 11 1.56 -4.13 2.29
N ILE A 12 0.32 -3.69 2.51
CA ILE A 12 -0.76 -4.00 1.58
C ILE A 12 -1.00 -2.76 0.74
N VAL A 13 -0.98 -2.94 -0.58
CA VAL A 13 -1.26 -1.86 -1.52
C VAL A 13 -2.58 -2.18 -2.21
N TYR A 14 -3.59 -1.39 -1.90
CA TYR A 14 -4.90 -1.50 -2.56
C TYR A 14 -4.90 -0.56 -3.75
N GLY A 15 -5.23 -1.07 -4.93
CA GLY A 15 -5.22 -0.23 -6.11
C GLY A 15 -5.91 -0.86 -7.30
N ALA A 16 -5.59 -0.37 -8.50
CA ALA A 16 -6.16 -0.87 -9.73
C ALA A 16 -5.11 -0.77 -10.83
N LEU A 17 -5.24 -1.61 -11.85
CA LEU A 17 -4.25 -1.66 -12.92
C LEU A 17 -4.22 -0.39 -13.77
N TRP A 18 -5.34 0.33 -13.83
CA TRP A 18 -5.42 1.56 -14.63
C TRP A 18 -4.88 2.79 -13.89
N CYS A 19 -4.52 2.64 -12.63
CA CYS A 19 -4.14 3.78 -11.78
C CYS A 19 -2.64 4.03 -11.89
N GLY A 20 -2.26 5.16 -12.48
CA GLY A 20 -0.84 5.51 -12.64
C GLY A 20 -0.14 5.71 -11.31
N ASP A 21 -0.82 6.32 -10.32
CA ASP A 21 -0.24 6.52 -9.00
C ASP A 21 0.01 5.19 -8.30
N CYS A 22 -0.85 4.20 -8.53
CA CYS A 22 -0.65 2.87 -7.98
C CYS A 22 0.63 2.25 -8.53
N HIS A 23 0.86 2.37 -9.83
CA HIS A 23 2.07 1.84 -10.45
C HIS A 23 3.31 2.56 -9.94
N ARG A 24 3.22 3.88 -9.76
CA ARG A 24 4.36 4.64 -9.27
C ARG A 24 4.74 4.19 -7.86
N SER A 25 3.76 4.03 -6.97
CA SER A 25 4.03 3.57 -5.62
C SER A 25 4.62 2.17 -5.62
N ARG A 26 4.08 1.27 -6.45
CA ARG A 26 4.61 -0.10 -6.54
C ARG A 26 6.05 -0.11 -7.01
N ARG A 27 6.36 0.69 -8.03
CA ARG A 27 7.73 0.75 -8.55
C ARG A 27 8.70 1.28 -7.49
N LEU A 28 8.25 2.23 -6.67
CA LEU A 28 9.11 2.74 -5.60
C LEU A 28 9.39 1.65 -4.57
N LEU A 29 8.37 0.92 -4.16
CA LEU A 29 8.54 -0.18 -3.21
C LEU A 29 9.48 -1.24 -3.77
N GLU A 30 9.32 -1.57 -5.06
CA GLU A 30 10.17 -2.57 -5.71
C GLU A 30 11.61 -2.09 -5.80
N ALA A 31 11.81 -0.80 -6.09
CA ALA A 31 13.16 -0.25 -6.21
C ALA A 31 13.94 -0.32 -4.90
N TYR A 32 13.25 -0.20 -3.77
CA TYR A 32 13.88 -0.29 -2.46
C TYR A 32 13.76 -1.69 -1.87
N GLU A 33 13.30 -2.66 -2.66
CA GLU A 33 13.19 -4.07 -2.27
C GLU A 33 12.31 -4.25 -1.04
N VAL A 34 11.25 -3.47 -0.95
CA VAL A 34 10.29 -3.55 0.14
C VAL A 34 9.18 -4.51 -0.27
N SER A 35 8.94 -5.52 0.55
CA SER A 35 7.89 -6.50 0.28
C SER A 35 6.52 -5.87 0.42
N PHE A 36 5.61 -6.17 -0.50
CA PHE A 36 4.23 -5.71 -0.40
C PHE A 36 3.30 -6.73 -1.04
N GLN A 37 2.05 -6.67 -0.64
CA GLN A 37 0.98 -7.47 -1.23
C GLN A 37 0.10 -6.52 -2.05
N TRP A 38 -0.12 -6.87 -3.32
CA TRP A 38 -0.95 -6.08 -4.21
C TRP A 38 -2.36 -6.64 -4.20
N ILE A 39 -3.35 -5.79 -3.95
CA ILE A 39 -4.75 -6.17 -4.01
C ILE A 39 -5.45 -5.25 -5.00
N ASP A 40 -5.92 -5.83 -6.11
CA ASP A 40 -6.64 -5.10 -7.14
C ASP A 40 -8.11 -5.07 -6.75
N ILE A 41 -8.62 -3.89 -6.41
CA ILE A 41 -9.99 -3.79 -5.90
C ILE A 41 -11.03 -3.88 -7.02
N ASP A 42 -10.61 -3.81 -8.28
CA ASP A 42 -11.53 -4.08 -9.39
C ASP A 42 -11.76 -5.58 -9.55
N GLU A 43 -10.70 -6.37 -9.39
CA GLU A 43 -10.82 -7.82 -9.45
C GLU A 43 -11.38 -8.40 -8.16
N ARG A 44 -11.17 -7.71 -7.05
CA ARG A 44 -11.64 -8.16 -5.75
C ARG A 44 -12.47 -7.07 -5.10
N PRO A 45 -13.71 -6.89 -5.58
CA PRO A 45 -14.53 -5.74 -5.16
C PRO A 45 -14.91 -5.78 -3.68
N GLU A 46 -14.78 -6.92 -3.02
CA GLU A 46 -15.01 -6.98 -1.58
C GLU A 46 -14.06 -6.07 -0.81
N PHE A 47 -12.91 -5.74 -1.38
CA PHE A 47 -11.95 -4.85 -0.73
C PHE A 47 -12.22 -3.38 -0.96
N GLN A 48 -13.20 -3.04 -1.82
CA GLN A 48 -13.56 -1.63 -2.02
C GLN A 48 -14.09 -1.04 -0.73
N GLU A 49 -14.86 -1.81 0.03
CA GLU A 49 -15.36 -1.34 1.32
C GLU A 49 -14.23 -1.13 2.31
N VAL A 50 -13.22 -2.00 2.28
CA VAL A 50 -12.05 -1.86 3.14
C VAL A 50 -11.34 -0.54 2.84
N VAL A 51 -11.14 -0.24 1.55
CA VAL A 51 -10.50 1.01 1.14
C VAL A 51 -11.30 2.20 1.63
N ARG A 52 -12.62 2.15 1.47
CA ARG A 52 -13.47 3.26 1.94
C ARG A 52 -13.39 3.42 3.45
N SER A 53 -13.27 2.32 4.18
CA SER A 53 -13.19 2.40 5.64
C SER A 53 -11.93 3.13 6.10
N TYR A 54 -10.85 3.05 5.33
CA TYR A 54 -9.61 3.77 5.66
C TYR A 54 -9.66 5.24 5.25
N ASN A 55 -10.62 5.63 4.40
CA ASN A 55 -10.62 6.94 3.76
C ASN A 55 -11.92 7.70 3.98
N SER A 56 -12.55 7.48 5.14
CA SER A 56 -13.77 8.21 5.54
C SER A 56 -14.89 8.04 4.51
N GLY A 57 -15.01 6.85 3.96
CA GLY A 57 -16.06 6.52 3.00
C GLY A 57 -15.70 6.74 1.55
N LYS A 58 -14.48 7.23 1.26
CA LYS A 58 -14.06 7.50 -0.11
C LYS A 58 -13.22 6.37 -0.65
N GLN A 59 -13.37 6.08 -1.93
CA GLN A 59 -12.58 5.04 -2.59
C GLN A 59 -11.35 5.70 -3.21
N ILE A 60 -10.29 5.80 -2.41
CA ILE A 60 -9.03 6.44 -2.80
C ILE A 60 -7.99 5.37 -3.05
N ILE A 61 -7.32 5.41 -4.20
CA ILE A 61 -6.23 4.49 -4.52
C ILE A 61 -5.04 5.28 -5.07
N PRO A 62 -3.81 4.83 -4.79
CA PRO A 62 -3.50 3.68 -3.94
C PRO A 62 -3.71 4.01 -2.46
N THR A 63 -4.16 3.03 -1.69
CA THR A 63 -4.19 3.11 -0.24
C THR A 63 -3.23 2.04 0.26
N LEU A 64 -2.22 2.45 1.01
CA LEU A 64 -1.19 1.57 1.52
C LEU A 64 -1.38 1.40 3.03
N VAL A 65 -1.44 0.16 3.48
CA VAL A 65 -1.60 -0.16 4.90
C VAL A 65 -0.33 -0.83 5.37
N PHE A 66 0.30 -0.24 6.39
CA PHE A 66 1.56 -0.70 6.91
C PHE A 66 1.34 -1.61 8.11
N ASP A 67 2.36 -2.41 8.45
CA ASP A 67 2.24 -3.39 9.53
C ASP A 67 2.06 -2.75 10.90
N ASP A 68 2.43 -1.48 11.05
CA ASP A 68 2.24 -0.75 12.30
C ASP A 68 0.86 -0.08 12.37
N GLY A 69 -0.01 -0.32 11.39
CA GLY A 69 -1.34 0.25 11.35
C GLY A 69 -1.43 1.59 10.66
N THR A 70 -0.30 2.17 10.25
CA THR A 70 -0.30 3.43 9.51
C THR A 70 -0.90 3.23 8.12
N VAL A 71 -1.67 4.22 7.68
CA VAL A 71 -2.29 4.20 6.35
C VAL A 71 -1.86 5.45 5.59
N LEU A 72 -1.41 5.25 4.35
CA LEU A 72 -1.12 6.37 3.44
C LEU A 72 -2.04 6.25 2.24
N SER A 73 -2.73 7.35 1.92
CA SER A 73 -3.65 7.39 0.78
C SER A 73 -3.08 8.32 -0.28
N GLU A 74 -2.88 7.80 -1.48
CA GLU A 74 -2.28 8.54 -2.59
C GLU A 74 -1.00 9.27 -2.18
N PRO A 75 -0.03 8.56 -1.56
CA PRO A 75 1.16 9.26 -1.09
C PRO A 75 2.01 9.74 -2.26
N THR A 76 2.67 10.88 -2.05
CA THR A 76 3.74 11.28 -2.96
C THR A 76 4.94 10.35 -2.72
N ASP A 77 5.87 10.36 -3.67
CA ASP A 77 7.10 9.59 -3.49
C ASP A 77 7.84 10.04 -2.23
N ALA A 78 7.85 11.36 -1.97
CA ALA A 78 8.52 11.88 -0.77
C ALA A 78 7.86 11.36 0.50
N GLN A 79 6.54 11.34 0.54
CA GLN A 79 5.81 10.83 1.71
C GLN A 79 6.08 9.34 1.92
N LEU A 80 6.07 8.58 0.84
CA LEU A 80 6.31 7.15 0.93
C LEU A 80 7.74 6.85 1.36
N LYS A 81 8.72 7.57 0.80
CA LYS A 81 10.11 7.43 1.21
C LYS A 81 10.29 7.76 2.68
N ALA A 82 9.65 8.83 3.15
CA ALA A 82 9.75 9.21 4.54
C ALA A 82 9.20 8.11 5.45
N LYS A 83 8.08 7.51 5.07
CA LYS A 83 7.51 6.42 5.86
C LYS A 83 8.43 5.20 5.88
N LEU A 84 9.09 4.92 4.77
CA LEU A 84 9.99 3.78 4.67
C LEU A 84 11.35 4.04 5.33
N GLY A 85 11.68 5.29 5.58
CA GLY A 85 12.96 5.64 6.19
C GLY A 85 14.11 5.65 5.19
N VAL A 86 13.82 5.94 3.95
CA VAL A 86 14.85 5.93 2.89
C VAL A 86 15.02 7.30 2.26
#